data_5fe847312013ef4c19dde9e26ce1674d
#
_entry.id   5fe847312013ef4c19dde9e26ce1674d
#
_cell.length_a   1.000
_cell.length_b   1.000
_cell.length_c   1.000
_cell.angle_alpha   90.00
_cell.angle_beta   90.00
_cell.angle_gamma   90.00
#
_symmetry.space_group_name_H-M   'P 1'
#
loop_
_entity.id
_entity.type
_entity.pdbx_description
1 polymer ?
#
loop_
_entity_poly.entity_id
_entity_poly.type
_entity_poly.pdbx_seq_one_letter_code
_entity_poly.pdbx_strand_id
1 'polypeptide(L)'
;MKHLLTLLISILVLSSTVIGQETGVLYQFKTTSGFIWKTFGKGKVQPKYEGEVSNGTPNGFGVLSYPFTYGKSVVGEWKVGKELNT
;
A
#
# COMPACT_ATOMS: atom_id res chain seq x y z
N MET A 1 36.28 11.85 -13.21
CA MET A 1 35.19 11.25 -13.99
C MET A 1 34.72 9.97 -13.38
N LYS A 2 35.63 9.03 -13.21
CA LYS A 2 35.25 7.74 -12.65
C LYS A 2 34.74 7.86 -11.23
N HIS A 3 35.28 8.78 -10.49
CA HIS A 3 34.86 8.96 -9.10
C HIS A 3 33.46 9.48 -9.00
N LEU A 4 33.09 10.33 -9.94
CA LEU A 4 31.76 10.90 -9.93
C LEU A 4 30.72 9.85 -10.17
N LEU A 5 30.99 8.96 -11.10
CA LEU A 5 30.08 7.88 -11.41
C LEU A 5 29.91 6.94 -10.23
N THR A 6 30.98 6.67 -9.52
CA THR A 6 30.95 5.81 -8.34
C THR A 6 30.08 6.41 -7.27
N LEU A 7 30.16 7.70 -7.08
CA LEU A 7 29.36 8.39 -6.09
C LEU A 7 27.86 8.29 -6.43
N LEU A 8 27.53 8.42 -7.69
CA LEU A 8 26.15 8.31 -8.10
C LEU A 8 25.57 6.93 -7.80
N ILE A 9 26.35 5.91 -8.03
CA ILE A 9 25.91 4.56 -7.75
C ILE A 9 25.69 4.38 -6.25
N SER A 10 26.57 4.94 -5.44
CA SER A 10 26.41 4.86 -4.00
C SER A 10 25.12 5.51 -3.52
N ILE A 11 24.79 6.65 -4.10
CA ILE A 11 23.58 7.34 -3.74
C ILE A 11 22.35 6.52 -4.11
N LEU A 12 22.37 5.87 -5.25
CA LEU A 12 21.29 5.02 -5.65
C LEU A 12 21.10 3.85 -4.70
N VAL A 13 22.19 3.28 -4.24
CA VAL A 13 22.09 2.19 -3.29
C VAL A 13 21.49 2.66 -1.98
N LEU A 14 21.85 3.84 -1.54
CA LEU A 14 21.27 4.41 -0.34
C LEU A 14 19.78 4.65 -0.51
N SER A 15 19.39 5.14 -1.65
CA SER A 15 17.98 5.34 -1.95
C SER A 15 17.21 4.03 -1.87
N SER A 16 17.81 2.96 -2.31
CA SER A 16 17.14 1.68 -2.33
C SER A 16 16.90 1.12 -0.94
N THR A 17 17.58 1.61 0.06
CA THR A 17 17.31 1.16 1.44
C THR A 17 15.98 1.67 1.96
N VAL A 18 15.47 2.70 1.35
CA VAL A 18 14.17 3.24 1.74
C VAL A 18 13.03 2.40 1.18
N ILE A 19 13.37 1.44 0.39
CA ILE A 19 12.40 0.61 -0.30
C ILE A 19 11.88 -0.53 0.56
N GLY A 20 11.98 -0.44 1.85
CA GLY A 20 11.23 -1.33 2.68
C GLY A 20 9.73 -1.18 2.44
N GLN A 21 9.34 -0.08 1.79
CA GLN A 21 7.94 0.16 1.54
C GLN A 21 7.63 -0.02 0.07
N GLU A 22 6.87 -1.05 -0.18
CA GLU A 22 6.36 -1.30 -1.52
C GLU A 22 5.02 -0.62 -1.66
N THR A 23 4.64 -0.36 -2.90
CA THR A 23 3.29 0.10 -3.19
C THR A 23 2.57 -1.01 -3.93
N GLY A 24 1.27 -1.03 -3.77
CA GLY A 24 0.50 -2.05 -4.44
C GLY A 24 -0.99 -1.79 -4.35
N VAL A 25 -1.74 -2.72 -4.93
CA VAL A 25 -3.18 -2.71 -4.93
C VAL A 25 -3.65 -3.96 -4.21
N LEU A 26 -4.51 -3.76 -3.22
CA LEU A 26 -5.07 -4.86 -2.46
C LEU A 26 -6.59 -4.73 -2.41
N TYR A 27 -7.25 -5.86 -2.28
CA TYR A 27 -8.70 -5.89 -2.16
C TYR A 27 -9.08 -6.46 -0.81
N GLN A 28 -10.05 -5.82 -0.18
CA GLN A 28 -10.49 -6.21 1.16
C GLN A 28 -11.64 -7.18 1.06
N PHE A 29 -11.49 -8.33 1.73
CA PHE A 29 -12.54 -9.33 1.79
C PHE A 29 -12.97 -9.53 3.23
N LYS A 30 -14.27 -9.53 3.45
CA LYS A 30 -14.81 -9.73 4.78
C LYS A 30 -14.96 -11.21 5.08
N THR A 31 -14.49 -11.60 6.24
CA THR A 31 -14.63 -12.98 6.72
C THR A 31 -15.30 -12.97 8.07
N THR A 32 -15.61 -14.15 8.58
CA THR A 32 -16.23 -14.25 9.90
C THR A 32 -15.33 -13.76 11.03
N SER A 33 -14.03 -13.80 10.81
CA SER A 33 -13.08 -13.35 11.83
C SER A 33 -12.52 -11.96 11.55
N GLY A 34 -13.03 -11.27 10.54
CA GLY A 34 -12.56 -9.93 10.21
C GLY A 34 -12.29 -9.77 8.74
N PHE A 35 -11.37 -8.89 8.41
CA PHE A 35 -11.02 -8.61 7.03
C PHE A 35 -9.70 -9.26 6.67
N ILE A 36 -9.62 -9.73 5.43
CA ILE A 36 -8.37 -10.18 4.85
C ILE A 36 -8.09 -9.40 3.58
N TRP A 37 -6.84 -9.38 3.17
CA TRP A 37 -6.41 -8.62 2.00
C TRP A 37 -5.88 -9.57 0.95
N LYS A 38 -6.26 -9.33 -0.30
CA LYS A 38 -5.81 -10.15 -1.42
C LYS A 38 -5.34 -9.27 -2.55
N THR A 39 -4.46 -9.80 -3.37
CA THR A 39 -3.94 -9.07 -4.53
C THR A 39 -4.90 -9.09 -5.71
N PHE A 40 -6.01 -9.77 -5.57
CA PHE A 40 -7.03 -9.85 -6.62
C PHE A 40 -8.40 -9.57 -6.03
N GLY A 41 -9.30 -9.13 -6.88
CA GLY A 41 -10.66 -8.84 -6.47
C GLY A 41 -11.34 -8.02 -7.55
N LYS A 42 -12.56 -7.62 -7.26
CA LYS A 42 -13.33 -6.78 -8.17
C LYS A 42 -13.67 -5.47 -7.49
N GLY A 43 -13.16 -4.39 -8.04
CA GLY A 43 -13.40 -3.07 -7.47
C GLY A 43 -14.85 -2.67 -7.39
N LYS A 44 -15.72 -3.36 -8.11
CA LYS A 44 -17.15 -3.13 -8.02
C LYS A 44 -17.81 -3.91 -6.89
N VAL A 45 -17.07 -4.81 -6.27
CA VAL A 45 -17.59 -5.67 -5.21
C VAL A 45 -16.84 -5.50 -3.91
N GLN A 46 -15.52 -5.46 -3.98
CA GLN A 46 -14.67 -5.32 -2.81
C GLN A 46 -14.07 -3.93 -2.73
N PRO A 47 -13.88 -3.41 -1.52
CA PRO A 47 -13.08 -2.19 -1.35
C PRO A 47 -11.68 -2.41 -1.90
N LYS A 48 -11.15 -1.38 -2.54
CA LYS A 48 -9.86 -1.44 -3.20
C LYS A 48 -8.89 -0.49 -2.52
N TYR A 49 -7.78 -1.02 -2.08
CA TYR A 49 -6.72 -0.23 -1.47
C TYR A 49 -5.60 0.00 -2.48
N GLU A 50 -5.14 1.24 -2.55
CA GLU A 50 -3.98 1.59 -3.38
C GLU A 50 -3.03 2.41 -2.53
N GLY A 51 -1.82 1.92 -2.34
CA GLY A 51 -0.84 2.64 -1.55
C GLY A 51 0.28 1.74 -1.08
N GLU A 52 0.85 2.12 0.06
CA GLU A 52 1.97 1.40 0.61
C GLU A 52 1.51 0.11 1.26
N VAL A 53 2.24 -0.96 1.01
CA VAL A 53 1.90 -2.29 1.51
C VAL A 53 3.13 -2.95 2.11
N SER A 54 2.88 -3.88 3.03
CA SER A 54 3.93 -4.68 3.62
C SER A 54 3.32 -6.03 4.01
N ASN A 55 4.00 -7.10 3.61
CA ASN A 55 3.56 -8.46 3.93
C ASN A 55 2.12 -8.71 3.50
N GLY A 56 1.73 -8.18 2.36
CA GLY A 56 0.41 -8.40 1.80
C GLY A 56 -0.71 -7.64 2.47
N THR A 57 -0.40 -6.65 3.30
CA THR A 57 -1.41 -5.82 3.95
C THR A 57 -1.09 -4.34 3.77
N PRO A 58 -2.10 -3.46 3.85
CA PRO A 58 -1.84 -2.03 3.86
C PRO A 58 -0.93 -1.64 5.02
N ASN A 59 0.09 -0.85 4.72
CA ASN A 59 1.02 -0.40 5.74
C ASN A 59 1.70 0.86 5.25
N GLY A 60 1.34 1.99 5.83
CA GLY A 60 1.80 3.30 5.39
C GLY A 60 0.65 4.09 4.83
N PHE A 61 0.92 4.98 3.89
CA PHE A 61 -0.12 5.82 3.33
C PHE A 61 -0.80 5.16 2.15
N GLY A 62 -2.10 5.30 2.08
CA GLY A 62 -2.84 4.75 0.97
C GLY A 62 -4.27 5.24 0.94
N VAL A 63 -4.99 4.78 -0.07
CA VAL A 63 -6.38 5.16 -0.32
C VAL A 63 -7.20 3.89 -0.42
N LEU A 64 -8.25 3.81 0.39
CA LEU A 64 -9.21 2.73 0.32
C LEU A 64 -10.50 3.27 -0.30
N SER A 65 -10.91 2.70 -1.41
CA SER A 65 -12.09 3.11 -2.15
C SER A 65 -13.18 2.08 -2.00
N TYR A 66 -14.37 2.53 -1.66
CA TYR A 66 -15.53 1.66 -1.46
C TYR A 66 -16.39 1.63 -2.70
N PRO A 67 -16.82 0.45 -3.13
CA PRO A 67 -17.54 0.32 -4.40
C PRO A 67 -18.96 0.84 -4.38
N PHE A 68 -19.62 0.80 -3.23
CA PHE A 68 -21.05 1.08 -3.18
C PHE A 68 -21.44 2.37 -2.49
N THR A 69 -20.50 3.28 -2.29
CA THR A 69 -20.79 4.49 -1.55
C THR A 69 -20.48 5.73 -2.36
N TYR A 70 -20.87 5.72 -3.61
CA TYR A 70 -20.75 6.89 -4.50
C TYR A 70 -19.34 7.47 -4.53
N GLY A 71 -18.36 6.58 -4.66
CA GLY A 71 -17.00 7.04 -4.77
C GLY A 71 -16.36 7.40 -3.44
N LYS A 72 -16.93 6.96 -2.34
CA LYS A 72 -16.32 7.21 -1.04
C LYS A 72 -14.92 6.61 -0.98
N SER A 73 -13.98 7.40 -0.52
CA SER A 73 -12.60 6.97 -0.34
C SER A 73 -12.11 7.41 1.02
N VAL A 74 -11.23 6.61 1.58
CA VAL A 74 -10.56 6.93 2.84
C VAL A 74 -9.09 7.05 2.56
N VAL A 75 -8.56 8.25 2.70
CA VAL A 75 -7.14 8.53 2.52
C VAL A 75 -6.54 8.65 3.90
N GLY A 76 -5.51 7.88 4.16
CA GLY A 76 -4.92 7.95 5.47
C GLY A 76 -3.74 7.03 5.63
N GLU A 77 -3.39 6.81 6.88
CA GLU A 77 -2.26 5.98 7.24
C GLU A 77 -2.77 4.66 7.79
N TRP A 78 -2.09 3.59 7.39
CA TRP A 78 -2.48 2.23 7.72
C TRP A 78 -1.35 1.50 8.42
N LYS A 79 -1.69 0.58 9.28
CA LYS A 79 -0.70 -0.27 9.91
C LYS A 79 -1.26 -1.66 10.06
N VAL A 80 -0.58 -2.63 9.45
CA VAL A 80 -0.96 -4.04 9.48
C VAL A 80 -2.43 -4.21 9.10
N GLY A 81 -2.81 -3.56 8.01
CA GLY A 81 -4.15 -3.71 7.46
C GLY A 81 -5.24 -2.90 8.12
N LYS A 82 -4.91 -2.06 9.08
CA LYS A 82 -5.90 -1.24 9.79
C LYS A 82 -5.58 0.23 9.66
N GLU A 83 -6.61 1.02 9.50
CA GLU A 83 -6.45 2.46 9.45
C GLU A 83 -6.08 2.97 10.84
N LEU A 84 -5.04 3.81 10.89
CA LEU A 84 -4.54 4.30 12.16
C LEU A 84 -5.34 5.44 12.74
N ASN A 85 -5.95 6.18 11.89
CA ASN A 85 -6.53 7.43 12.32
C ASN A 85 -8.02 7.30 12.55
N THR A 86 -8.38 6.77 13.65
CA THR A 86 -9.79 6.59 13.99
C THR A 86 -10.13 7.18 15.35
#